data_3c183485f20ac6f250197215d69e5bdc
#
_entry.id   3c183485f20ac6f250197215d69e5bdc
#
_cell.length_a   1.000
_cell.length_b   1.000
_cell.length_c   1.000
_cell.angle_alpha   90.00
_cell.angle_beta   90.00
_cell.angle_gamma   90.00
#
_symmetry.space_group_name_H-M   'P 1'
#
loop_
_entity.id
_entity.type
_entity.pdbx_description
1 polymer ?
#
loop_
_entity_poly.entity_id
_entity_poly.type
_entity_poly.pdbx_seq_one_letter_code
_entity_poly.pdbx_strand_id
1 'polypeptide(L)'
;DYQGLLVEVDLTDEAFARTDEVRGWIADAQAVVARKKAPRTATGAQCSDPYECGFLAHCQSQEPQAEHSVHWLPRRGSALKAHIETRGTRELRDLPDDLLNPTQQRVKAATLSGQAFFDQNAAAQALAGHKLPGFFLDFETIQFGVPIWQGTRPYQQMPFQFSVHRLGRTGRVAHQAFLDLTGGNPSLPFAQALLAACGERGPVFVYNSAFEQTRIRELAERHPRLAPALHAINDRIVDLLP
;
A
#
# COMPACT_ATOMS: atom_id res chain seq x y z
N ASP A 1 28.38 -10.92 -10.38
CA ASP A 1 28.34 -12.34 -10.07
C ASP A 1 27.08 -12.66 -9.30
N TYR A 2 26.23 -13.55 -9.85
CA TYR A 2 24.93 -13.92 -9.25
C TYR A 2 25.02 -15.23 -8.45
N GLN A 3 26.21 -15.70 -8.12
CA GLN A 3 26.39 -16.90 -7.32
C GLN A 3 25.73 -16.75 -5.95
N GLY A 4 24.83 -17.68 -5.63
CA GLY A 4 24.06 -17.66 -4.36
C GLY A 4 22.78 -16.83 -4.39
N LEU A 5 22.43 -16.19 -5.51
CA LEU A 5 21.13 -15.48 -5.66
C LEU A 5 19.96 -16.49 -5.76
N LEU A 6 20.20 -17.63 -6.41
CA LEU A 6 19.23 -18.71 -6.53
C LEU A 6 19.78 -19.95 -5.86
N VAL A 7 18.93 -20.65 -5.14
CA VAL A 7 19.22 -21.96 -4.54
C VAL A 7 18.37 -23.00 -5.27
N GLU A 8 19.02 -24.02 -5.81
CA GLU A 8 18.33 -25.19 -6.38
C GLU A 8 17.95 -26.14 -5.25
N VAL A 9 16.67 -26.51 -5.19
CA VAL A 9 16.14 -27.49 -4.24
C VAL A 9 15.48 -28.60 -5.05
N ASP A 10 15.95 -29.84 -4.84
CA ASP A 10 15.34 -31.02 -5.48
C ASP A 10 14.07 -31.40 -4.70
N LEU A 11 12.92 -31.29 -5.37
CA LEU A 11 11.59 -31.63 -4.86
C LEU A 11 11.02 -32.88 -5.55
N THR A 12 11.84 -33.67 -6.25
CA THR A 12 11.38 -34.79 -7.08
C THR A 12 10.59 -35.80 -6.29
N ASP A 13 11.13 -36.29 -5.17
CA ASP A 13 10.47 -37.30 -4.33
C ASP A 13 9.17 -36.75 -3.71
N GLU A 14 9.18 -35.53 -3.23
CA GLU A 14 7.99 -34.87 -2.68
C GLU A 14 6.89 -34.69 -3.74
N ALA A 15 7.26 -34.28 -4.95
CA ALA A 15 6.31 -34.13 -6.05
C ALA A 15 5.69 -35.47 -6.46
N PHE A 16 6.48 -36.54 -6.56
CA PHE A 16 5.96 -37.87 -6.88
C PHE A 16 5.08 -38.44 -5.76
N ALA A 17 5.40 -38.22 -4.49
CA ALA A 17 4.57 -38.65 -3.38
C ALA A 17 3.14 -38.05 -3.40
N ARG A 18 2.97 -36.90 -4.05
CA ARG A 18 1.67 -36.22 -4.19
C ARG A 18 0.89 -36.60 -5.47
N THR A 19 1.37 -37.54 -6.27
CA THR A 19 0.77 -37.88 -7.57
C THR A 19 -0.71 -38.25 -7.46
N ASP A 20 -1.09 -39.08 -6.49
CA ASP A 20 -2.49 -39.52 -6.34
C ASP A 20 -3.40 -38.38 -5.85
N GLU A 21 -2.89 -37.51 -4.98
CA GLU A 21 -3.58 -36.28 -4.56
C GLU A 21 -3.89 -35.38 -5.76
N VAL A 22 -2.90 -35.14 -6.63
CA VAL A 22 -3.07 -34.33 -7.83
C VAL A 22 -4.05 -34.95 -8.83
N ARG A 23 -4.02 -36.28 -8.99
CA ARG A 23 -5.02 -36.99 -9.82
C ARG A 23 -6.44 -36.81 -9.27
N GLY A 24 -6.60 -36.85 -7.95
CA GLY A 24 -7.88 -36.54 -7.29
C GLY A 24 -8.37 -35.14 -7.62
N TRP A 25 -7.54 -34.12 -7.48
CA TRP A 25 -7.88 -32.72 -7.83
C TRP A 25 -8.28 -32.56 -9.30
N ILE A 26 -7.57 -33.24 -10.22
CA ILE A 26 -7.90 -33.20 -11.65
C ILE A 26 -9.28 -33.84 -11.90
N ALA A 27 -9.56 -34.98 -11.28
CA ALA A 27 -10.85 -35.66 -11.43
C ALA A 27 -12.00 -34.80 -10.89
N ASP A 28 -11.82 -34.17 -9.72
CA ASP A 28 -12.79 -33.27 -9.11
C ASP A 28 -13.05 -32.03 -10.00
N ALA A 29 -12.01 -31.41 -10.52
CA ALA A 29 -12.11 -30.27 -11.42
C ALA A 29 -12.87 -30.67 -12.72
N GLN A 30 -12.57 -31.81 -13.32
CA GLN A 30 -13.25 -32.31 -14.50
C GLN A 30 -14.75 -32.61 -14.21
N ALA A 31 -15.05 -33.16 -13.03
CA ALA A 31 -16.43 -33.41 -12.61
C ALA A 31 -17.22 -32.10 -12.45
N VAL A 32 -16.59 -31.02 -11.97
CA VAL A 32 -17.21 -29.69 -11.89
C VAL A 32 -17.47 -29.14 -13.30
N VAL A 33 -16.50 -29.20 -14.21
CA VAL A 33 -16.63 -28.71 -15.60
C VAL A 33 -17.72 -29.46 -16.36
N ALA A 34 -17.89 -30.76 -16.10
CA ALA A 34 -18.92 -31.57 -16.74
C ALA A 34 -20.37 -31.26 -16.29
N ARG A 35 -20.57 -30.45 -15.26
CA ARG A 35 -21.89 -30.08 -14.75
C ARG A 35 -22.62 -29.18 -15.74
N LYS A 36 -23.92 -29.41 -15.92
CA LYS A 36 -24.78 -28.52 -16.75
C LYS A 36 -25.05 -27.15 -16.11
N LYS A 37 -24.80 -26.99 -14.83
CA LYS A 37 -25.01 -25.75 -14.07
C LYS A 37 -23.78 -25.46 -13.23
N ALA A 38 -23.41 -24.20 -13.11
CA ALA A 38 -22.35 -23.73 -12.21
C ALA A 38 -22.64 -24.16 -10.76
N PRO A 39 -21.63 -24.57 -9.98
CA PRO A 39 -21.81 -24.85 -8.58
C PRO A 39 -22.26 -23.59 -7.83
N ARG A 40 -23.17 -23.74 -6.86
CA ARG A 40 -23.53 -22.65 -5.95
C ARG A 40 -22.49 -22.62 -4.83
N THR A 41 -21.62 -21.65 -4.90
CA THR A 41 -20.55 -21.44 -3.89
C THR A 41 -20.67 -20.02 -3.37
N ALA A 42 -20.82 -19.87 -2.05
CA ALA A 42 -20.77 -18.56 -1.41
C ALA A 42 -19.35 -18.00 -1.45
N THR A 43 -19.22 -16.67 -1.55
CA THR A 43 -17.94 -16.02 -1.44
C THR A 43 -17.38 -16.14 -0.01
N GLY A 44 -16.07 -16.21 0.11
CA GLY A 44 -15.38 -16.40 1.39
C GLY A 44 -13.87 -16.27 1.26
N ALA A 45 -13.13 -16.70 2.29
CA ALA A 45 -11.67 -16.62 2.32
C ALA A 45 -11.00 -17.29 1.12
N GLN A 46 -11.55 -18.42 0.66
CA GLN A 46 -11.06 -19.16 -0.51
C GLN A 46 -11.06 -18.35 -1.83
N CYS A 47 -11.77 -17.22 -1.86
CA CYS A 47 -11.81 -16.37 -3.05
C CYS A 47 -10.58 -15.47 -3.20
N SER A 48 -9.75 -15.37 -2.14
CA SER A 48 -8.56 -14.50 -2.11
C SER A 48 -7.31 -15.23 -1.61
N ASP A 49 -7.41 -16.51 -1.25
CA ASP A 49 -6.30 -17.30 -0.72
C ASP A 49 -6.12 -18.58 -1.54
N PRO A 50 -4.93 -18.86 -2.09
CA PRO A 50 -3.70 -18.04 -2.06
C PRO A 50 -3.70 -16.90 -3.09
N TYR A 51 -4.62 -16.88 -4.03
CA TYR A 51 -4.74 -15.86 -5.08
C TYR A 51 -6.19 -15.47 -5.29
N GLU A 52 -6.43 -14.27 -5.81
CA GLU A 52 -7.78 -13.83 -6.15
C GLU A 52 -8.41 -14.73 -7.20
N CYS A 53 -9.61 -15.24 -6.90
CA CYS A 53 -10.37 -16.08 -7.80
C CYS A 53 -10.93 -15.26 -8.98
N GLY A 54 -10.65 -15.67 -10.22
CA GLY A 54 -11.15 -14.99 -11.42
C GLY A 54 -12.68 -14.93 -11.55
N PHE A 55 -13.41 -15.72 -10.74
CA PHE A 55 -14.88 -15.69 -10.69
C PHE A 55 -15.44 -14.89 -9.51
N LEU A 56 -14.61 -14.25 -8.69
CA LEU A 56 -15.05 -13.52 -7.51
C LEU A 56 -16.16 -12.49 -7.82
N ALA A 57 -15.96 -11.66 -8.82
CA ALA A 57 -16.93 -10.65 -9.22
C ALA A 57 -18.27 -11.27 -9.67
N HIS A 58 -18.23 -12.41 -10.40
CA HIS A 58 -19.43 -13.13 -10.80
C HIS A 58 -20.20 -13.68 -9.59
N CYS A 59 -19.49 -14.33 -8.64
CA CYS A 59 -20.13 -14.88 -7.43
C CYS A 59 -20.74 -13.75 -6.59
N GLN A 60 -19.99 -12.67 -6.38
CA GLN A 60 -20.48 -11.50 -5.64
C GLN A 60 -21.73 -10.88 -6.28
N SER A 61 -21.83 -10.85 -7.62
CA SER A 61 -23.02 -10.32 -8.29
C SER A 61 -24.28 -11.14 -8.08
N GLN A 62 -24.14 -12.43 -7.69
CA GLN A 62 -25.26 -13.32 -7.38
C GLN A 62 -25.69 -13.26 -5.90
N GLU A 63 -24.92 -12.59 -5.06
CA GLU A 63 -25.23 -12.43 -3.64
C GLU A 63 -26.02 -11.14 -3.40
N PRO A 64 -26.83 -11.09 -2.30
CA PRO A 64 -27.51 -9.84 -1.91
C PRO A 64 -26.49 -8.74 -1.71
N GLN A 65 -26.65 -7.63 -2.42
CA GLN A 65 -25.76 -6.48 -2.30
C GLN A 65 -26.12 -5.66 -1.06
N ALA A 66 -25.09 -5.28 -0.31
CA ALA A 66 -25.23 -4.37 0.81
C ALA A 66 -25.24 -2.91 0.30
N GLU A 67 -26.11 -2.07 0.84
CA GLU A 67 -26.10 -0.63 0.60
C GLU A 67 -24.85 0.01 1.17
N HIS A 68 -24.50 -0.38 2.42
CA HIS A 68 -23.28 0.04 3.12
C HIS A 68 -22.53 -1.18 3.63
N SER A 69 -21.64 -1.70 2.81
CA SER A 69 -20.97 -2.97 3.07
C SER A 69 -20.03 -2.92 4.29
N VAL A 70 -20.10 -3.95 5.15
CA VAL A 70 -19.14 -4.16 6.25
C VAL A 70 -17.69 -4.27 5.75
N HIS A 71 -17.49 -4.58 4.48
CA HIS A 71 -16.17 -4.66 3.86
C HIS A 71 -15.49 -3.30 3.67
N TRP A 72 -16.20 -2.19 3.78
CA TRP A 72 -15.64 -0.84 3.73
C TRP A 72 -14.91 -0.44 5.02
N LEU A 73 -15.09 -1.20 6.12
CA LEU A 73 -14.36 -0.95 7.36
C LEU A 73 -12.86 -1.21 7.19
N PRO A 74 -12.00 -0.28 7.58
CA PRO A 74 -10.56 -0.46 7.52
C PRO A 74 -10.06 -1.42 8.61
N ARG A 75 -8.93 -2.09 8.35
CA ARG A 75 -8.16 -2.88 9.33
C ARG A 75 -9.03 -3.82 10.17
N ARG A 76 -9.87 -4.61 9.52
CA ARG A 76 -10.72 -5.61 10.18
C ARG A 76 -9.85 -6.71 10.79
N GLY A 77 -9.72 -6.73 12.12
CA GLY A 77 -9.03 -7.78 12.85
C GLY A 77 -9.75 -9.13 12.76
N SER A 78 -9.06 -10.21 13.17
CA SER A 78 -9.58 -11.58 13.09
C SER A 78 -10.92 -11.77 13.81
N ALA A 79 -11.09 -11.16 14.99
CA ALA A 79 -12.33 -11.26 15.77
C ALA A 79 -13.52 -10.64 15.03
N LEU A 80 -13.36 -9.45 14.43
CA LEU A 80 -14.40 -8.79 13.65
C LEU A 80 -14.72 -9.56 12.38
N LYS A 81 -13.71 -10.10 11.68
CA LYS A 81 -13.90 -10.97 10.52
C LYS A 81 -14.71 -12.22 10.89
N ALA A 82 -14.32 -12.92 11.96
CA ALA A 82 -15.03 -14.11 12.44
C ALA A 82 -16.49 -13.79 12.82
N HIS A 83 -16.76 -12.64 13.45
CA HIS A 83 -18.13 -12.20 13.77
C HIS A 83 -18.96 -12.01 12.52
N ILE A 84 -18.42 -11.27 11.52
CA ILE A 84 -19.07 -11.00 10.24
C ILE A 84 -19.42 -12.32 9.52
N GLU A 85 -18.48 -13.23 9.44
CA GLU A 85 -18.66 -14.54 8.78
C GLU A 85 -19.68 -15.41 9.51
N THR A 86 -19.56 -15.55 10.84
CA THR A 86 -20.45 -16.40 11.65
C THR A 86 -21.89 -15.91 11.63
N ARG A 87 -22.10 -14.61 11.62
CA ARG A 87 -23.43 -13.97 11.63
C ARG A 87 -23.99 -13.70 10.22
N GLY A 88 -23.15 -13.81 9.19
CA GLY A 88 -23.52 -13.44 7.83
C GLY A 88 -23.83 -11.95 7.70
N THR A 89 -23.25 -11.08 8.56
CA THR A 89 -23.52 -9.65 8.58
C THR A 89 -22.95 -9.01 7.32
N ARG A 90 -23.74 -8.27 6.56
CA ARG A 90 -23.34 -7.61 5.31
C ARG A 90 -23.41 -6.09 5.38
N GLU A 91 -24.31 -5.55 6.20
CA GLU A 91 -24.56 -4.13 6.35
C GLU A 91 -23.81 -3.53 7.56
N LEU A 92 -23.24 -2.34 7.37
CA LEU A 92 -22.59 -1.60 8.45
C LEU A 92 -23.54 -1.26 9.60
N ARG A 93 -24.82 -0.97 9.28
CA ARG A 93 -25.83 -0.65 10.30
C ARG A 93 -26.10 -1.78 11.28
N ASP A 94 -25.88 -3.03 10.84
CA ASP A 94 -26.15 -4.24 11.63
C ASP A 94 -24.95 -4.66 12.51
N LEU A 95 -23.80 -4.00 12.36
CA LEU A 95 -22.63 -4.26 13.22
C LEU A 95 -22.77 -3.50 14.55
N PRO A 96 -22.65 -4.19 15.70
CA PRO A 96 -22.58 -3.55 17.01
C PRO A 96 -21.36 -2.63 17.14
N ASP A 97 -21.54 -1.46 17.77
CA ASP A 97 -20.48 -0.47 17.91
C ASP A 97 -19.38 -0.89 18.89
N ASP A 98 -19.70 -1.74 19.86
CA ASP A 98 -18.76 -2.31 20.83
C ASP A 98 -17.72 -3.27 20.21
N LEU A 99 -18.00 -3.79 19.02
CA LEU A 99 -17.05 -4.57 18.24
C LEU A 99 -16.09 -3.72 17.41
N LEU A 100 -16.34 -2.42 17.33
CA LEU A 100 -15.62 -1.49 16.46
C LEU A 100 -14.65 -0.63 17.26
N ASN A 101 -13.43 -0.48 16.75
CA ASN A 101 -12.51 0.51 17.29
C ASN A 101 -12.94 1.95 16.92
N PRO A 102 -12.40 3.00 17.58
CA PRO A 102 -12.83 4.38 17.34
C PRO A 102 -12.76 4.82 15.87
N THR A 103 -11.77 4.36 15.11
CA THR A 103 -11.67 4.67 13.67
C THR A 103 -12.80 4.00 12.87
N GLN A 104 -13.10 2.75 13.17
CA GLN A 104 -14.19 2.00 12.51
C GLN A 104 -15.57 2.58 12.87
N GLN A 105 -15.77 3.01 14.11
CA GLN A 105 -17.00 3.70 14.53
C GLN A 105 -17.19 5.02 13.76
N ARG A 106 -16.13 5.81 13.59
CA ARG A 106 -16.16 7.03 12.76
C ARG A 106 -16.48 6.73 11.29
N VAL A 107 -15.86 5.71 10.73
CA VAL A 107 -16.15 5.28 9.33
C VAL A 107 -17.60 4.85 9.22
N LYS A 108 -18.11 4.03 10.15
CA LYS A 108 -19.52 3.61 10.16
C LYS A 108 -20.45 4.81 10.23
N ALA A 109 -20.24 5.71 11.18
CA ALA A 109 -21.07 6.91 11.37
C ALA A 109 -21.06 7.84 10.15
N ALA A 110 -19.88 8.11 9.58
CA ALA A 110 -19.74 8.94 8.37
C ALA A 110 -20.41 8.30 7.17
N THR A 111 -20.24 6.99 6.98
CA THR A 111 -20.85 6.24 5.88
C THR A 111 -22.37 6.25 5.97
N LEU A 112 -22.93 5.94 7.15
CA LEU A 112 -24.40 5.88 7.32
C LEU A 112 -25.07 7.24 7.28
N SER A 113 -24.38 8.32 7.73
CA SER A 113 -24.91 9.68 7.66
C SER A 113 -24.71 10.36 6.31
N GLY A 114 -23.80 9.85 5.46
CA GLY A 114 -23.36 10.52 4.25
C GLY A 114 -22.53 11.79 4.48
N GLN A 115 -22.11 12.05 5.73
CA GLN A 115 -21.35 13.26 6.09
C GLN A 115 -19.87 12.92 6.33
N ALA A 116 -18.97 13.67 5.69
CA ALA A 116 -17.53 13.52 5.91
C ALA A 116 -17.18 13.89 7.37
N PHE A 117 -16.35 13.07 7.99
CA PHE A 117 -15.76 13.40 9.28
C PHE A 117 -14.56 14.33 9.10
N PHE A 118 -14.55 15.45 9.80
CA PHE A 118 -13.40 16.35 9.89
C PHE A 118 -13.32 16.99 11.25
N ASP A 119 -12.23 16.71 11.99
CA ASP A 119 -11.92 17.37 13.26
C ASP A 119 -11.02 18.58 13.02
N GLN A 120 -11.64 19.75 12.84
CA GLN A 120 -10.93 21.00 12.60
C GLN A 120 -9.98 21.38 13.73
N ASN A 121 -10.35 21.10 14.98
CA ASN A 121 -9.54 21.47 16.14
C ASN A 121 -8.29 20.58 16.24
N ALA A 122 -8.46 19.27 16.08
CA ALA A 122 -7.32 18.35 16.05
C ALA A 122 -6.37 18.65 14.88
N ALA A 123 -6.90 18.92 13.69
CA ALA A 123 -6.10 19.31 12.53
C ALA A 123 -5.33 20.63 12.77
N ALA A 124 -5.99 21.64 13.35
CA ALA A 124 -5.34 22.90 13.67
C ALA A 124 -4.24 22.74 14.73
N GLN A 125 -4.46 21.92 15.76
CA GLN A 125 -3.46 21.62 16.77
C GLN A 125 -2.26 20.85 16.19
N ALA A 126 -2.50 19.85 15.36
CA ALA A 126 -1.44 19.08 14.72
C ALA A 126 -0.54 19.94 13.83
N LEU A 127 -1.11 20.97 13.19
CA LEU A 127 -0.37 21.84 12.27
C LEU A 127 0.21 23.09 12.92
N ALA A 128 -0.19 23.46 14.15
CA ALA A 128 0.16 24.73 14.80
C ALA A 128 1.67 24.96 14.97
N GLY A 129 2.47 23.87 15.13
CA GLY A 129 3.93 23.93 15.26
C GLY A 129 4.68 24.12 13.95
N HIS A 130 4.02 23.97 12.81
CA HIS A 130 4.66 23.94 11.50
C HIS A 130 4.54 25.27 10.77
N LYS A 131 5.69 25.94 10.56
CA LYS A 131 5.75 27.27 9.91
C LYS A 131 5.98 27.14 8.40
N LEU A 132 5.25 27.96 7.63
CA LEU A 132 5.46 28.07 6.18
C LEU A 132 6.78 28.78 5.84
N PRO A 133 7.41 28.49 4.68
CA PRO A 133 6.90 27.61 3.63
C PRO A 133 6.90 26.14 4.07
N GLY A 134 5.92 25.38 3.60
CA GLY A 134 5.83 23.92 3.76
C GLY A 134 5.89 23.22 2.40
N PHE A 135 6.40 22.01 2.39
CA PHE A 135 6.56 21.20 1.19
C PHE A 135 5.73 19.92 1.36
N PHE A 136 4.94 19.56 0.38
CA PHE A 136 4.16 18.33 0.34
C PHE A 136 4.80 17.43 -0.70
N LEU A 137 5.38 16.34 -0.25
CA LEU A 137 6.26 15.47 -1.02
C LEU A 137 5.67 14.07 -1.15
N ASP A 138 5.79 13.49 -2.34
CA ASP A 138 5.42 12.13 -2.66
C ASP A 138 6.40 11.52 -3.67
N PHE A 139 6.75 10.21 -3.51
CA PHE A 139 7.72 9.49 -4.32
C PHE A 139 7.09 8.31 -5.05
N GLU A 140 7.61 8.04 -6.26
CA GLU A 140 7.41 6.77 -6.93
C GLU A 140 8.72 6.01 -7.06
N THR A 141 8.67 4.69 -6.91
CA THR A 141 9.83 3.81 -6.96
C THR A 141 9.67 2.71 -7.98
N ILE A 142 10.78 2.30 -8.57
CA ILE A 142 10.88 1.11 -9.40
C ILE A 142 11.77 0.07 -8.73
N GLN A 143 11.45 -1.20 -8.90
CA GLN A 143 12.24 -2.31 -8.37
C GLN A 143 12.32 -3.45 -9.38
N PHE A 144 13.44 -4.15 -9.39
CA PHE A 144 13.68 -5.28 -10.28
C PHE A 144 14.05 -6.53 -9.49
N GLY A 145 13.50 -7.68 -9.87
CA GLY A 145 13.89 -8.97 -9.31
C GLY A 145 15.35 -9.29 -9.62
N VAL A 146 15.80 -8.97 -10.87
CA VAL A 146 17.22 -9.00 -11.27
C VAL A 146 17.72 -7.56 -11.35
N PRO A 147 18.69 -7.14 -10.53
CA PRO A 147 19.23 -5.77 -10.56
C PRO A 147 19.83 -5.42 -11.94
N ILE A 148 19.42 -4.29 -12.49
CA ILE A 148 19.93 -3.78 -13.77
C ILE A 148 20.97 -2.67 -13.62
N TRP A 149 21.10 -2.09 -12.42
CA TRP A 149 22.08 -1.05 -12.12
C TRP A 149 23.13 -1.56 -11.13
N GLN A 150 24.39 -1.24 -11.40
CA GLN A 150 25.49 -1.64 -10.51
C GLN A 150 25.28 -1.12 -9.09
N GLY A 151 25.56 -1.97 -8.10
CA GLY A 151 25.43 -1.65 -6.68
C GLY A 151 23.96 -1.58 -6.21
N THR A 152 23.03 -2.15 -6.94
CA THR A 152 21.64 -2.39 -6.47
C THR A 152 21.45 -3.87 -6.12
N ARG A 153 20.46 -4.15 -5.28
CA ARG A 153 20.08 -5.51 -4.86
C ARG A 153 18.71 -5.90 -5.41
N PRO A 154 18.37 -7.19 -5.47
CA PRO A 154 17.03 -7.65 -5.84
C PRO A 154 15.95 -6.95 -5.04
N TYR A 155 14.88 -6.52 -5.74
CA TYR A 155 13.73 -5.81 -5.19
C TYR A 155 14.05 -4.53 -4.42
N GLN A 156 15.23 -3.94 -4.63
CA GLN A 156 15.54 -2.62 -4.09
C GLN A 156 14.65 -1.56 -4.73
N GLN A 157 13.91 -0.83 -3.92
CA GLN A 157 13.09 0.28 -4.36
C GLN A 157 13.97 1.49 -4.69
N MET A 158 14.04 1.83 -5.96
CA MET A 158 14.82 2.97 -6.47
C MET A 158 13.86 4.10 -6.81
N PRO A 159 13.94 5.25 -6.12
CA PRO A 159 13.08 6.39 -6.46
C PRO A 159 13.47 6.95 -7.82
N PHE A 160 12.48 7.13 -8.70
CA PHE A 160 12.66 7.62 -10.07
C PHE A 160 11.73 8.80 -10.42
N GLN A 161 10.75 9.07 -9.57
CA GLN A 161 9.79 10.16 -9.73
C GLN A 161 9.48 10.77 -8.36
N PHE A 162 9.32 12.08 -8.30
CA PHE A 162 8.68 12.78 -7.18
C PHE A 162 7.76 13.89 -7.65
N SER A 163 6.83 14.26 -6.77
CA SER A 163 6.01 15.47 -6.85
C SER A 163 6.18 16.27 -5.56
N VAL A 164 6.47 17.56 -5.68
CA VAL A 164 6.59 18.48 -4.55
C VAL A 164 5.68 19.69 -4.77
N HIS A 165 4.73 19.90 -3.86
CA HIS A 165 3.96 21.14 -3.79
C HIS A 165 4.49 22.00 -2.66
N ARG A 166 4.99 23.20 -2.99
CA ARG A 166 5.47 24.17 -2.01
C ARG A 166 4.37 25.18 -1.71
N LEU A 167 3.89 25.20 -0.48
CA LEU A 167 2.96 26.22 0.03
C LEU A 167 3.76 27.37 0.66
N GLY A 168 3.70 28.53 0.05
CA GLY A 168 4.35 29.75 0.52
C GLY A 168 3.58 30.44 1.64
N ARG A 169 4.21 31.41 2.34
CA ARG A 169 3.60 32.18 3.45
C ARG A 169 2.37 32.99 3.02
N THR A 170 2.27 33.33 1.75
CA THR A 170 1.14 34.10 1.18
C THR A 170 0.00 33.21 0.68
N GLY A 171 0.06 31.88 0.95
CA GLY A 171 -0.89 30.92 0.41
C GLY A 171 -0.64 30.50 -1.05
N ARG A 172 0.39 31.07 -1.72
CA ARG A 172 0.75 30.68 -3.08
C ARG A 172 1.33 29.26 -3.09
N VAL A 173 0.78 28.42 -3.96
CA VAL A 173 1.29 27.07 -4.22
C VAL A 173 2.15 27.09 -5.47
N ALA A 174 3.33 26.45 -5.40
CA ALA A 174 4.18 26.16 -6.55
C ALA A 174 4.39 24.64 -6.62
N HIS A 175 4.43 24.08 -7.82
CA HIS A 175 4.64 22.65 -8.05
C HIS A 175 5.96 22.43 -8.77
N GLN A 176 6.72 21.42 -8.32
CA GLN A 176 7.90 20.90 -8.98
C GLN A 176 7.79 19.38 -9.04
N ALA A 177 8.22 18.78 -10.14
CA ALA A 177 8.25 17.35 -10.30
C ALA A 177 9.56 16.93 -10.95
N PHE A 178 9.95 15.70 -10.69
CA PHE A 178 11.06 15.01 -11.35
C PHE A 178 10.55 13.66 -11.84
N LEU A 179 10.98 13.26 -13.02
CA LEU A 179 10.70 11.94 -13.59
C LEU A 179 11.89 11.53 -14.47
N ASP A 180 12.51 10.39 -14.16
CA ASP A 180 13.57 9.81 -14.97
C ASP A 180 13.04 8.61 -15.76
N LEU A 181 13.03 8.74 -17.08
CA LEU A 181 12.67 7.68 -18.03
C LEU A 181 13.84 7.30 -18.94
N THR A 182 15.07 7.65 -18.58
CA THR A 182 16.27 7.42 -19.41
C THR A 182 16.69 5.96 -19.45
N GLY A 183 16.24 5.15 -18.50
CA GLY A 183 16.72 3.77 -18.29
C GLY A 183 18.04 3.69 -17.54
N GLY A 184 18.73 4.80 -17.33
CA GLY A 184 19.91 4.91 -16.45
C GLY A 184 19.57 4.77 -14.98
N ASN A 185 20.60 4.78 -14.10
CA ASN A 185 20.38 4.79 -12.65
C ASN A 185 19.85 6.15 -12.21
N PRO A 186 18.60 6.26 -11.72
CA PRO A 186 17.97 7.55 -11.42
C PRO A 186 18.45 8.17 -10.11
N SER A 187 19.20 7.46 -9.26
CA SER A 187 19.42 7.84 -7.87
C SER A 187 20.15 9.18 -7.69
N LEU A 188 21.18 9.47 -8.50
CA LEU A 188 21.91 10.74 -8.40
C LEU A 188 21.10 11.94 -8.91
N PRO A 189 20.55 11.91 -10.15
CA PRO A 189 19.73 13.02 -10.63
C PRO A 189 18.47 13.24 -9.79
N PHE A 190 17.85 12.17 -9.29
CA PHE A 190 16.73 12.26 -8.35
C PHE A 190 17.13 12.99 -7.06
N ALA A 191 18.23 12.59 -6.40
CA ALA A 191 18.69 13.21 -5.16
C ALA A 191 19.00 14.71 -5.35
N GLN A 192 19.65 15.08 -6.45
CA GLN A 192 19.98 16.48 -6.77
C GLN A 192 18.70 17.31 -7.01
N ALA A 193 17.74 16.79 -7.77
CA ALA A 193 16.48 17.44 -8.02
C ALA A 193 15.64 17.60 -6.74
N LEU A 194 15.62 16.58 -5.87
CA LEU A 194 14.92 16.61 -4.58
C LEU A 194 15.47 17.70 -3.66
N LEU A 195 16.79 17.81 -3.55
CA LEU A 195 17.45 18.87 -2.76
C LEU A 195 17.06 20.27 -3.25
N ALA A 196 17.02 20.46 -4.58
CA ALA A 196 16.61 21.72 -5.17
C ALA A 196 15.13 22.04 -4.91
N ALA A 197 14.25 21.03 -4.97
CA ALA A 197 12.80 21.19 -4.82
C ALA A 197 12.39 21.48 -3.36
N CYS A 198 12.98 20.77 -2.37
CA CYS A 198 12.62 20.90 -0.96
C CYS A 198 13.33 22.04 -0.23
N GLY A 199 14.35 22.66 -0.83
CA GLY A 199 15.11 23.76 -0.21
C GLY A 199 15.65 23.39 1.18
N GLU A 200 16.09 24.40 1.93
CA GLU A 200 16.80 24.19 3.20
C GLU A 200 15.91 24.33 4.47
N ARG A 201 14.73 24.93 4.37
CA ARG A 201 13.92 25.31 5.54
C ARG A 201 12.44 25.04 5.33
N GLY A 202 11.76 24.73 6.42
CA GLY A 202 10.32 24.46 6.48
C GLY A 202 10.00 22.97 6.54
N PRO A 203 8.83 22.59 7.04
CA PRO A 203 8.42 21.20 7.16
C PRO A 203 8.25 20.55 5.78
N VAL A 204 8.59 19.26 5.70
CA VAL A 204 8.34 18.41 4.54
C VAL A 204 7.25 17.41 4.93
N PHE A 205 6.05 17.66 4.50
CA PHE A 205 4.89 16.82 4.78
C PHE A 205 4.85 15.65 3.80
N VAL A 206 4.70 14.45 4.35
CA VAL A 206 4.54 13.20 3.61
C VAL A 206 3.38 12.40 4.18
N TYR A 207 2.91 11.41 3.47
CA TYR A 207 1.87 10.50 3.92
C TYR A 207 2.46 9.10 4.10
N ASN A 208 2.61 8.62 5.37
CA ASN A 208 3.35 7.41 5.74
C ASN A 208 4.87 7.58 5.62
N SER A 209 5.44 8.41 6.50
CA SER A 209 6.83 8.89 6.46
C SER A 209 7.91 7.80 6.39
N ALA A 210 7.62 6.59 6.86
CA ALA A 210 8.59 5.49 6.87
C ALA A 210 9.13 5.16 5.47
N PHE A 211 8.30 5.35 4.44
CA PHE A 211 8.69 5.10 3.05
C PHE A 211 9.70 6.14 2.56
N GLU A 212 9.34 7.42 2.59
CA GLU A 212 10.21 8.50 2.11
C GLU A 212 11.49 8.59 2.92
N GLN A 213 11.42 8.51 4.25
CA GLN A 213 12.59 8.54 5.13
C GLN A 213 13.57 7.42 4.80
N THR A 214 13.08 6.22 4.49
CA THR A 214 13.95 5.10 4.15
C THR A 214 14.62 5.33 2.80
N ARG A 215 13.88 5.78 1.79
CA ARG A 215 14.46 6.09 0.48
C ARG A 215 15.49 7.22 0.53
N ILE A 216 15.23 8.27 1.31
CA ILE A 216 16.19 9.37 1.49
C ILE A 216 17.47 8.88 2.19
N ARG A 217 17.37 8.01 3.19
CA ARG A 217 18.54 7.40 3.85
C ARG A 217 19.38 6.57 2.88
N GLU A 218 18.72 5.71 2.09
CA GLU A 218 19.39 4.91 1.06
C GLU A 218 20.09 5.77 -0.02
N LEU A 219 19.47 6.90 -0.40
CA LEU A 219 20.12 7.88 -1.28
C LEU A 219 21.34 8.54 -0.63
N ALA A 220 21.27 8.86 0.66
CA ALA A 220 22.39 9.44 1.42
C ALA A 220 23.56 8.45 1.52
N GLU A 221 23.29 7.16 1.79
CA GLU A 221 24.30 6.11 1.80
C GLU A 221 24.98 5.93 0.43
N ARG A 222 24.18 5.97 -0.64
CA ARG A 222 24.68 5.82 -2.01
C ARG A 222 25.46 7.02 -2.50
N HIS A 223 25.11 8.22 -2.05
CA HIS A 223 25.72 9.50 -2.46
C HIS A 223 26.27 10.28 -1.26
N PRO A 224 27.43 9.88 -0.67
CA PRO A 224 27.94 10.48 0.57
C PRO A 224 28.17 11.99 0.51
N ARG A 225 28.44 12.54 -0.68
CA ARG A 225 28.60 14.00 -0.88
C ARG A 225 27.30 14.78 -0.69
N LEU A 226 26.14 14.15 -0.90
CA LEU A 226 24.82 14.71 -0.73
C LEU A 226 24.19 14.36 0.63
N ALA A 227 24.81 13.43 1.37
CA ALA A 227 24.25 12.88 2.60
C ALA A 227 23.84 13.95 3.63
N PRO A 228 24.68 14.98 3.96
CA PRO A 228 24.28 15.98 4.95
C PRO A 228 23.00 16.73 4.56
N ALA A 229 22.84 17.08 3.27
CA ALA A 229 21.67 17.79 2.78
C ALA A 229 20.43 16.89 2.71
N LEU A 230 20.59 15.61 2.35
CA LEU A 230 19.50 14.62 2.35
C LEU A 230 19.03 14.33 3.78
N HIS A 231 19.94 14.19 4.76
CA HIS A 231 19.57 14.05 6.16
C HIS A 231 18.83 15.28 6.69
N ALA A 232 19.23 16.49 6.28
CA ALA A 232 18.54 17.71 6.65
C ALA A 232 17.10 17.79 6.10
N ILE A 233 16.80 17.18 4.94
CA ILE A 233 15.41 16.99 4.49
C ILE A 233 14.71 15.99 5.41
N ASN A 234 15.34 14.85 5.70
CA ASN A 234 14.77 13.77 6.51
C ASN A 234 14.36 14.26 7.92
N ASP A 235 15.18 15.12 8.53
CA ASP A 235 14.94 15.70 9.86
C ASP A 235 13.73 16.67 9.89
N ARG A 236 13.29 17.16 8.73
CA ARG A 236 12.15 18.06 8.57
C ARG A 236 10.86 17.34 8.16
N ILE A 237 10.91 16.02 7.99
CA ILE A 237 9.74 15.24 7.59
C ILE A 237 8.70 15.26 8.71
N VAL A 238 7.46 15.51 8.32
CA VAL A 238 6.25 15.47 9.15
C VAL A 238 5.30 14.48 8.52
N ASP A 239 4.94 13.44 9.28
CA ASP A 239 3.96 12.45 8.84
C ASP A 239 2.53 12.99 8.95
N LEU A 240 1.76 12.90 7.88
CA LEU A 240 0.34 13.23 7.88
C LEU A 240 -0.55 12.00 8.17
N LEU A 241 0.05 10.80 8.20
CA LEU A 241 -0.61 9.57 8.64
C LEU A 241 -0.11 9.23 10.05
N PRO A 242 -0.91 9.47 11.10
CA PRO A 242 -0.54 9.17 12.50
C PRO A 242 -0.60 7.67 12.81
#